data_e5258d1c95254a2f7e1e1bb8adda7b78
#
_entry.id   e5258d1c95254a2f7e1e1bb8adda7b78
#
_cell.length_a   1.000
_cell.length_b   1.000
_cell.length_c   1.000
_cell.angle_alpha   90.00
_cell.angle_beta   90.00
_cell.angle_gamma   90.00
#
_symmetry.space_group_name_H-M   'P 1'
#
loop_
_entity.id
_entity.type
_entity.pdbx_description
1 polymer ?
#
loop_
_entity_poly.entity_id
_entity_poly.type
_entity_poly.pdbx_seq_one_letter_code
_entity_poly.pdbx_strand_id
1 'polypeptide(L)'
;IIMKKKIYLAMFAACFALTASACGDGAAVITDNTKTEKSADNKKAEVGTTRLVSVENVDKYITIGEYKGLTLDNTVDAITDDDVQAQIDQDLQDKAEPVSDSAKEGDLVTVNYVGTKNGQTFDGGTANNYDFVIGQGQMFDEFENGVIGMKKGETKEIKIDFPSDYADETLAGQEVVYKVTVQNVRRAGELTDEWVAKNTDYTTVDEYQESVRSQLEEEAKNSAQGFCNF
;
A
#
# COMPACT_ATOMS: atom_id res chain seq x y z
N ILE A 1 -33.03 2.56 -12.13
CA ILE A 1 -32.00 3.53 -11.68
C ILE A 1 -30.72 2.72 -11.45
N ILE A 2 -29.82 2.77 -12.39
CA ILE A 2 -28.57 1.98 -12.39
C ILE A 2 -27.55 2.82 -11.62
N MET A 3 -27.25 2.44 -10.37
CA MET A 3 -26.12 3.00 -9.63
C MET A 3 -24.82 2.44 -10.20
N LYS A 4 -24.00 3.28 -10.80
CA LYS A 4 -22.63 2.95 -11.21
C LYS A 4 -21.76 2.88 -9.96
N LYS A 5 -21.39 1.66 -9.53
CA LYS A 5 -20.35 1.46 -8.50
C LYS A 5 -19.02 1.95 -9.07
N LYS A 6 -18.49 3.04 -8.55
CA LYS A 6 -17.11 3.47 -8.79
C LYS A 6 -16.20 2.60 -7.94
N ILE A 7 -15.38 1.81 -8.60
CA ILE A 7 -14.33 1.02 -7.96
C ILE A 7 -13.18 1.99 -7.66
N TYR A 8 -12.97 2.30 -6.40
CA TYR A 8 -11.79 3.03 -5.96
C TYR A 8 -10.64 2.02 -5.80
N LEU A 9 -9.70 2.08 -6.72
CA LEU A 9 -8.44 1.35 -6.64
C LEU A 9 -7.50 2.15 -5.73
N ALA A 10 -7.50 1.86 -4.44
CA ALA A 10 -6.51 2.40 -3.52
C ALA A 10 -5.15 1.72 -3.81
N MET A 11 -4.22 2.48 -4.40
CA MET A 11 -2.83 2.05 -4.56
C MET A 11 -2.14 2.11 -3.20
N PHE A 12 -2.07 0.98 -2.52
CA PHE A 12 -1.15 0.81 -1.39
C PHE A 12 0.27 0.70 -1.93
N ALA A 13 1.06 1.76 -1.79
CA ALA A 13 2.50 1.70 -1.96
C ALA A 13 3.12 1.07 -0.71
N ALA A 14 3.24 -0.26 -0.69
CA ALA A 14 4.02 -0.96 0.32
C ALA A 14 5.52 -0.70 0.06
N CYS A 15 6.13 0.19 0.85
CA CYS A 15 7.58 0.31 0.93
C CYS A 15 8.15 -0.94 1.60
N PHE A 16 8.61 -1.90 0.80
CA PHE A 16 9.44 -3.00 1.26
C PHE A 16 10.87 -2.49 1.42
N ALA A 17 11.26 -2.20 2.67
CA ALA A 17 12.65 -1.96 3.01
C ALA A 17 13.39 -3.31 3.06
N LEU A 18 14.15 -3.64 2.01
CA LEU A 18 15.12 -4.71 2.04
C LEU A 18 16.35 -4.23 2.83
N THR A 19 16.50 -4.70 4.05
CA THR A 19 17.77 -4.62 4.78
C THR A 19 18.69 -5.73 4.28
N ALA A 20 19.61 -5.40 3.39
CA ALA A 20 20.74 -6.23 3.11
C ALA A 20 21.86 -5.92 4.11
N SER A 21 22.06 -6.83 5.07
CA SER A 21 23.22 -6.83 5.97
C SER A 21 24.41 -7.40 5.20
N ALA A 22 25.42 -6.57 4.93
CA ALA A 22 26.74 -7.05 4.54
C ALA A 22 27.78 -6.25 5.32
N CYS A 23 28.43 -6.93 6.26
CA CYS A 23 29.67 -6.49 6.90
C CYS A 23 30.80 -6.38 5.88
N GLY A 24 31.63 -5.35 6.00
CA GLY A 24 32.89 -5.26 5.31
C GLY A 24 33.53 -3.89 5.49
N ASP A 25 34.51 -3.81 6.38
CA ASP A 25 35.38 -2.69 6.66
C ASP A 25 36.07 -2.14 5.39
N GLY A 26 36.25 -0.83 5.33
CA GLY A 26 37.16 -0.22 4.38
C GLY A 26 36.87 1.26 4.12
N ALA A 27 37.39 2.13 4.99
CA ALA A 27 37.49 3.56 4.74
C ALA A 27 38.36 3.84 3.51
N ALA A 28 37.87 4.63 2.56
CA ALA A 28 38.71 5.27 1.54
C ALA A 28 38.32 6.75 1.43
N VAL A 29 39.25 7.55 1.90
CA VAL A 29 39.31 9.01 1.77
C VAL A 29 39.59 9.35 0.29
N ILE A 30 38.78 10.21 -0.30
CA ILE A 30 39.03 10.78 -1.60
C ILE A 30 39.89 12.04 -1.40
N THR A 31 41.13 11.98 -1.77
CA THR A 31 41.96 13.15 -2.01
C THR A 31 42.33 13.24 -3.48
N ASP A 32 41.92 14.33 -4.09
CA ASP A 32 42.33 14.86 -5.37
C ASP A 32 43.86 15.00 -5.43
N ASN A 33 44.53 14.48 -6.47
CA ASN A 33 45.70 15.14 -7.04
C ASN A 33 46.09 14.55 -8.39
N THR A 34 46.15 15.44 -9.35
CA THR A 34 46.83 15.40 -10.64
C THR A 34 48.32 15.14 -10.49
N LYS A 35 48.92 14.19 -11.20
CA LYS A 35 50.10 14.36 -12.11
C LYS A 35 50.71 13.02 -12.57
N THR A 36 50.78 12.92 -13.85
CA THR A 36 51.77 12.37 -14.78
C THR A 36 52.96 11.54 -14.22
N GLU A 37 53.19 10.34 -14.70
CA GLU A 37 54.26 9.79 -15.52
C GLU A 37 54.58 8.31 -15.23
N LYS A 38 54.62 7.58 -16.38
CA LYS A 38 55.50 6.50 -16.84
C LYS A 38 55.76 5.23 -16.04
N SER A 39 55.39 4.17 -16.76
CA SER A 39 56.16 2.94 -17.09
C SER A 39 56.55 1.98 -15.97
N ALA A 40 56.02 0.79 -16.03
CA ALA A 40 56.71 -0.49 -16.25
C ALA A 40 55.78 -1.67 -15.99
N ASP A 41 55.68 -2.48 -17.02
CA ASP A 41 55.43 -3.92 -17.04
C ASP A 41 55.18 -4.66 -15.69
N ASN A 42 54.00 -5.24 -15.51
CA ASN A 42 53.92 -6.62 -15.08
C ASN A 42 52.56 -7.26 -15.39
N LYS A 43 52.64 -8.37 -16.05
CA LYS A 43 51.66 -9.28 -16.53
C LYS A 43 50.99 -10.00 -15.35
N LYS A 44 49.67 -9.90 -15.20
CA LYS A 44 48.83 -11.05 -14.82
C LYS A 44 47.32 -10.73 -14.72
N ALA A 45 46.60 -11.67 -15.31
CA ALA A 45 45.15 -11.98 -15.15
C ALA A 45 44.15 -11.06 -15.87
N GLU A 46 43.73 -11.56 -17.01
CA GLU A 46 42.54 -11.14 -17.73
C GLU A 46 41.27 -11.43 -16.89
N VAL A 47 40.70 -10.40 -16.33
CA VAL A 47 39.28 -10.34 -16.03
C VAL A 47 38.66 -9.62 -17.22
N GLY A 48 37.71 -10.26 -17.90
CA GLY A 48 37.10 -9.78 -19.13
C GLY A 48 36.62 -8.34 -19.02
N THR A 49 37.43 -7.42 -19.49
CA THR A 49 37.01 -6.03 -19.69
C THR A 49 36.06 -6.01 -20.87
N THR A 50 34.80 -5.77 -20.62
CA THR A 50 33.87 -5.33 -21.66
C THR A 50 34.52 -4.15 -22.36
N ARG A 51 34.99 -4.37 -23.60
CA ARG A 51 35.65 -3.36 -24.41
C ARG A 51 34.59 -2.27 -24.69
N LEU A 52 34.69 -1.15 -23.99
CA LEU A 52 33.95 0.04 -24.34
C LEU A 52 34.45 0.44 -25.74
N VAL A 53 33.59 0.21 -26.73
CA VAL A 53 33.84 0.67 -28.09
C VAL A 53 33.69 2.18 -28.06
N SER A 54 34.81 2.91 -28.11
CA SER A 54 34.79 4.35 -28.34
C SER A 54 34.32 4.58 -29.76
N VAL A 55 33.12 5.07 -29.94
CA VAL A 55 32.61 5.48 -31.25
C VAL A 55 33.02 6.93 -31.45
N GLU A 56 33.95 7.15 -32.35
CA GLU A 56 34.26 8.50 -32.82
C GLU A 56 33.10 9.03 -33.65
N ASN A 57 32.63 10.26 -33.36
CA ASN A 57 31.51 10.94 -34.01
C ASN A 57 30.15 10.28 -33.78
N VAL A 58 29.73 10.15 -32.52
CA VAL A 58 28.43 9.67 -32.11
C VAL A 58 27.26 10.43 -32.78
N ASP A 59 27.45 11.71 -33.03
CA ASP A 59 26.51 12.63 -33.71
C ASP A 59 26.12 12.17 -35.12
N LYS A 60 26.92 11.31 -35.75
CA LYS A 60 26.60 10.73 -37.05
C LYS A 60 25.57 9.62 -37.00
N TYR A 61 25.43 9.00 -35.84
CA TYR A 61 24.57 7.81 -35.64
C TYR A 61 23.39 8.07 -34.70
N ILE A 62 23.45 9.15 -33.91
CA ILE A 62 22.41 9.51 -32.94
C ILE A 62 22.06 10.98 -33.13
N THR A 63 20.83 11.23 -33.60
CA THR A 63 20.28 12.59 -33.60
C THR A 63 19.55 12.75 -32.27
N ILE A 64 20.14 13.53 -31.37
CA ILE A 64 19.48 13.90 -30.12
C ILE A 64 18.47 15.01 -30.49
N GLY A 65 17.17 14.74 -30.32
CA GLY A 65 16.14 15.75 -30.46
C GLY A 65 16.28 16.87 -29.42
N GLU A 66 15.58 17.98 -29.62
CA GLU A 66 15.55 19.07 -28.64
C GLU A 66 14.99 18.56 -27.30
N TYR A 67 15.86 18.35 -26.32
CA TYR A 67 15.52 17.96 -24.96
C TYR A 67 15.63 19.13 -23.97
N LYS A 68 16.21 20.27 -24.41
CA LYS A 68 16.32 21.48 -23.59
C LYS A 68 15.08 22.34 -23.79
N GLY A 69 14.38 22.60 -22.69
CA GLY A 69 13.17 23.44 -22.71
C GLY A 69 11.88 22.63 -22.74
N LEU A 70 11.93 21.33 -22.48
CA LEU A 70 10.71 20.57 -22.16
C LEU A 70 10.19 21.09 -20.82
N THR A 71 9.10 21.85 -20.84
CA THR A 71 8.30 22.14 -19.66
C THR A 71 7.48 20.89 -19.38
N LEU A 72 7.79 20.20 -18.29
CA LEU A 72 6.88 19.23 -17.72
C LEU A 72 5.75 20.04 -17.06
N ASP A 73 4.56 19.99 -17.63
CA ASP A 73 3.36 20.45 -16.96
C ASP A 73 3.09 19.47 -15.81
N ASN A 74 3.66 19.79 -14.66
CA ASN A 74 3.46 19.04 -13.43
C ASN A 74 2.12 19.51 -12.81
N THR A 75 1.02 19.20 -13.47
CA THR A 75 -0.32 19.46 -12.93
C THR A 75 -0.60 18.41 -11.86
N VAL A 76 -0.52 18.82 -10.61
CA VAL A 76 -1.06 18.05 -9.48
C VAL A 76 -2.57 18.18 -9.54
N ASP A 77 -3.29 17.08 -9.56
CA ASP A 77 -4.74 17.11 -9.44
C ASP A 77 -5.14 17.81 -8.14
N ALA A 78 -6.17 18.63 -8.19
CA ALA A 78 -6.64 19.33 -7.00
C ALA A 78 -7.23 18.33 -6.00
N ILE A 79 -6.87 18.46 -4.74
CA ILE A 79 -7.45 17.67 -3.65
C ILE A 79 -8.93 17.99 -3.52
N THR A 80 -9.76 16.98 -3.59
CA THR A 80 -11.22 17.09 -3.51
C THR A 80 -11.71 16.92 -2.07
N ASP A 81 -12.95 17.29 -1.81
CA ASP A 81 -13.59 17.02 -0.51
C ASP A 81 -13.71 15.52 -0.25
N ASP A 82 -13.88 14.70 -1.29
CA ASP A 82 -13.92 13.24 -1.18
C ASP A 82 -12.57 12.67 -0.72
N ASP A 83 -11.44 13.25 -1.18
CA ASP A 83 -10.10 12.82 -0.74
C ASP A 83 -9.87 13.14 0.75
N VAL A 84 -10.28 14.34 1.17
CA VAL A 84 -10.22 14.75 2.58
C VAL A 84 -11.08 13.84 3.45
N GLN A 85 -12.31 13.52 3.02
CA GLN A 85 -13.20 12.63 3.76
C GLN A 85 -12.63 11.22 3.85
N ALA A 86 -12.05 10.69 2.77
CA ALA A 86 -11.44 9.37 2.77
C ALA A 86 -10.27 9.28 3.77
N GLN A 87 -9.44 10.34 3.87
CA GLN A 87 -8.37 10.39 4.87
C GLN A 87 -8.92 10.45 6.29
N ILE A 88 -9.95 11.25 6.52
CA ILE A 88 -10.61 11.35 7.84
C ILE A 88 -11.24 10.00 8.22
N ASP A 89 -11.89 9.31 7.30
CA ASP A 89 -12.47 7.99 7.55
C ASP A 89 -11.38 6.98 7.93
N GLN A 90 -10.19 7.06 7.30
CA GLN A 90 -9.04 6.25 7.69
C GLN A 90 -8.55 6.59 9.10
N ASP A 91 -8.44 7.88 9.44
CA ASP A 91 -7.98 8.32 10.76
C ASP A 91 -8.97 7.91 11.87
N LEU A 92 -10.27 7.95 11.58
CA LEU A 92 -11.32 7.43 12.46
C LEU A 92 -11.17 5.91 12.70
N GLN A 93 -10.87 5.15 11.64
CA GLN A 93 -10.62 3.71 11.73
C GLN A 93 -9.35 3.39 12.53
N ASP A 94 -8.27 4.13 12.32
CA ASP A 94 -7.01 3.94 13.04
C ASP A 94 -7.17 4.18 14.55
N LYS A 95 -8.11 5.06 14.93
CA LYS A 95 -8.47 5.35 16.32
C LYS A 95 -9.68 4.57 16.83
N ALA A 96 -10.14 3.54 16.08
CA ALA A 96 -11.28 2.72 16.45
C ALA A 96 -11.07 2.05 17.82
N GLU A 97 -12.05 2.19 18.71
CA GLU A 97 -12.01 1.65 20.07
C GLU A 97 -12.71 0.28 20.15
N PRO A 98 -12.20 -0.65 20.99
CA PRO A 98 -12.84 -1.93 21.20
C PRO A 98 -14.26 -1.78 21.74
N VAL A 99 -15.21 -2.54 21.15
CA VAL A 99 -16.61 -2.57 21.61
C VAL A 99 -17.00 -3.99 22.03
N SER A 100 -17.97 -4.08 22.96
CA SER A 100 -18.53 -5.35 23.42
C SER A 100 -19.73 -5.78 22.59
N ASP A 101 -20.25 -4.89 21.75
CA ASP A 101 -21.38 -5.12 20.89
C ASP A 101 -21.05 -6.09 19.76
N SER A 102 -22.09 -6.59 19.11
CA SER A 102 -21.93 -7.36 17.87
C SER A 102 -21.38 -6.48 16.74
N ALA A 103 -20.62 -7.12 15.87
CA ALA A 103 -20.03 -6.49 14.68
C ALA A 103 -21.12 -5.96 13.74
N LYS A 104 -20.91 -4.79 13.19
CA LYS A 104 -21.77 -4.08 12.24
C LYS A 104 -20.97 -3.65 11.02
N GLU A 105 -21.67 -3.25 9.97
CA GLU A 105 -21.08 -2.57 8.83
C GLU A 105 -20.28 -1.32 9.30
N GLY A 106 -19.07 -1.13 8.77
CA GLY A 106 -18.13 -0.08 9.15
C GLY A 106 -17.24 -0.42 10.34
N ASP A 107 -17.48 -1.50 11.09
CA ASP A 107 -16.60 -1.91 12.18
C ASP A 107 -15.31 -2.54 11.65
N LEU A 108 -14.19 -2.24 12.29
CA LEU A 108 -12.91 -2.90 12.10
C LEU A 108 -12.87 -4.16 12.95
N VAL A 109 -12.83 -5.32 12.29
CA VAL A 109 -12.86 -6.62 12.98
C VAL A 109 -11.54 -7.34 12.81
N THR A 110 -11.10 -8.00 13.88
CA THR A 110 -9.96 -8.92 13.87
C THR A 110 -10.50 -10.33 13.93
N VAL A 111 -10.16 -11.16 12.95
CA VAL A 111 -10.64 -12.55 12.86
C VAL A 111 -9.52 -13.55 12.71
N ASN A 112 -9.76 -14.77 13.20
CA ASN A 112 -9.04 -15.96 12.76
C ASN A 112 -9.97 -16.74 11.84
N TYR A 113 -9.46 -17.24 10.72
CA TYR A 113 -10.26 -18.10 9.86
C TYR A 113 -9.48 -19.28 9.31
N VAL A 114 -10.20 -20.37 9.05
CA VAL A 114 -9.70 -21.56 8.39
C VAL A 114 -10.69 -21.95 7.31
N GLY A 115 -10.28 -21.83 6.05
CA GLY A 115 -11.03 -22.26 4.88
C GLY A 115 -10.79 -23.73 4.57
N THR A 116 -11.87 -24.44 4.25
CA THR A 116 -11.81 -25.83 3.84
C THR A 116 -12.64 -26.03 2.56
N LYS A 117 -12.06 -26.79 1.62
CA LYS A 117 -12.73 -27.28 0.42
C LYS A 117 -12.83 -28.79 0.50
N ASN A 118 -14.02 -29.33 0.43
CA ASN A 118 -14.28 -30.77 0.62
C ASN A 118 -13.67 -31.33 1.92
N GLY A 119 -13.66 -30.50 2.99
CA GLY A 119 -13.12 -30.87 4.30
C GLY A 119 -11.58 -30.80 4.42
N GLN A 120 -10.87 -30.36 3.40
CA GLN A 120 -9.42 -30.19 3.40
C GLN A 120 -9.05 -28.70 3.33
N THR A 121 -8.04 -28.30 4.12
CA THR A 121 -7.47 -26.95 4.06
C THR A 121 -6.67 -26.77 2.78
N PHE A 122 -6.52 -25.53 2.32
CA PHE A 122 -5.76 -25.18 1.13
C PHE A 122 -4.87 -23.96 1.40
N ASP A 123 -3.88 -23.76 0.54
CA ASP A 123 -2.94 -22.63 0.67
C ASP A 123 -3.66 -21.29 0.53
N GLY A 124 -3.38 -20.34 1.43
CA GLY A 124 -4.06 -19.05 1.47
C GLY A 124 -5.44 -19.08 2.16
N GLY A 125 -5.99 -20.27 2.47
CA GLY A 125 -7.28 -20.41 3.13
C GLY A 125 -7.27 -20.16 4.65
N THR A 126 -6.12 -19.88 5.27
CA THR A 126 -6.02 -19.72 6.73
C THR A 126 -5.30 -18.44 7.09
N ALA A 127 -5.85 -17.68 8.01
CA ALA A 127 -5.18 -16.55 8.62
C ALA A 127 -5.50 -16.43 10.11
N ASN A 128 -4.55 -15.81 10.83
CA ASN A 128 -4.72 -15.47 12.24
C ASN A 128 -4.56 -13.96 12.42
N ASN A 129 -5.41 -13.38 13.25
CA ASN A 129 -5.44 -11.94 13.54
C ASN A 129 -5.51 -11.09 12.25
N TYR A 130 -6.37 -11.50 11.33
CA TYR A 130 -6.61 -10.75 10.11
C TYR A 130 -7.59 -9.61 10.41
N ASP A 131 -7.17 -8.38 10.12
CA ASP A 131 -7.97 -7.17 10.31
C ASP A 131 -8.63 -6.78 8.99
N PHE A 132 -9.92 -6.46 9.01
CA PHE A 132 -10.63 -5.86 7.89
C PHE A 132 -11.81 -5.02 8.37
N VAL A 133 -12.24 -4.07 7.55
CA VAL A 133 -13.42 -3.24 7.80
C VAL A 133 -14.61 -3.83 7.06
N ILE A 134 -15.68 -4.15 7.79
CA ILE A 134 -16.89 -4.74 7.22
C ILE A 134 -17.56 -3.74 6.26
N GLY A 135 -17.82 -4.16 5.03
CA GLY A 135 -18.51 -3.36 4.01
C GLY A 135 -17.57 -2.64 3.05
N GLN A 136 -16.24 -2.78 3.20
CA GLN A 136 -15.26 -2.20 2.27
C GLN A 136 -14.86 -3.13 1.11
N GLY A 137 -15.42 -4.35 1.06
CA GLY A 137 -15.14 -5.30 -0.02
C GLY A 137 -13.69 -5.81 -0.03
N GLN A 138 -13.06 -5.87 1.14
CA GLN A 138 -11.73 -6.46 1.33
C GLN A 138 -11.78 -7.99 1.30
N MET A 139 -12.93 -8.54 1.65
CA MET A 139 -13.25 -9.95 1.59
C MET A 139 -14.49 -10.17 0.71
N PHE A 140 -14.84 -11.43 0.43
CA PHE A 140 -16.07 -11.75 -0.27
C PHE A 140 -17.29 -11.22 0.50
N ASP A 141 -18.31 -10.76 -0.21
CA ASP A 141 -19.54 -10.22 0.39
C ASP A 141 -20.17 -11.22 1.38
N GLU A 142 -20.15 -12.52 1.06
CA GLU A 142 -20.66 -13.58 1.94
C GLU A 142 -19.86 -13.69 3.24
N PHE A 143 -18.54 -13.47 3.16
CA PHE A 143 -17.66 -13.48 4.34
C PHE A 143 -17.97 -12.29 5.25
N GLU A 144 -17.98 -11.09 4.69
CA GLU A 144 -18.24 -9.85 5.44
C GLU A 144 -19.64 -9.88 6.05
N ASN A 145 -20.66 -10.23 5.27
CA ASN A 145 -22.02 -10.40 5.75
C ASN A 145 -22.15 -11.51 6.81
N GLY A 146 -21.34 -12.56 6.68
CA GLY A 146 -21.30 -13.66 7.64
C GLY A 146 -20.80 -13.24 9.03
N VAL A 147 -19.89 -12.24 9.08
CA VAL A 147 -19.31 -11.71 10.34
C VAL A 147 -20.24 -10.70 11.00
N ILE A 148 -21.12 -10.03 10.24
CA ILE A 148 -22.11 -9.12 10.84
C ILE A 148 -22.94 -9.85 11.87
N GLY A 149 -23.13 -9.22 13.04
CA GLY A 149 -23.87 -9.76 14.17
C GLY A 149 -23.05 -10.63 15.11
N MET A 150 -21.85 -11.07 14.73
CA MET A 150 -20.96 -11.85 15.60
C MET A 150 -20.33 -10.97 16.69
N LYS A 151 -20.08 -11.57 17.83
CA LYS A 151 -19.38 -10.96 18.97
C LYS A 151 -17.98 -11.50 19.11
N LYS A 152 -17.16 -10.77 19.84
CA LYS A 152 -15.83 -11.26 20.25
C LYS A 152 -15.91 -12.64 20.87
N GLY A 153 -15.08 -13.56 20.39
CA GLY A 153 -15.00 -14.96 20.82
C GLY A 153 -15.98 -15.90 20.11
N GLU A 154 -16.93 -15.39 19.34
CA GLU A 154 -17.86 -16.24 18.59
C GLU A 154 -17.17 -16.87 17.37
N THR A 155 -17.60 -18.10 17.09
CA THR A 155 -17.15 -18.86 15.92
C THR A 155 -18.35 -19.24 15.07
N LYS A 156 -18.22 -19.06 13.76
CA LYS A 156 -19.26 -19.37 12.77
C LYS A 156 -18.67 -19.99 11.53
N GLU A 157 -19.40 -20.87 10.89
CA GLU A 157 -19.05 -21.38 9.55
C GLU A 157 -19.78 -20.53 8.50
N ILE A 158 -19.01 -20.02 7.55
CA ILE A 158 -19.47 -19.19 6.46
C ILE A 158 -19.13 -19.92 5.16
N LYS A 159 -20.13 -20.10 4.30
CA LYS A 159 -19.97 -20.70 2.99
C LYS A 159 -19.78 -19.63 1.95
N ILE A 160 -18.82 -19.83 1.08
CA ILE A 160 -18.51 -18.93 -0.03
C ILE A 160 -18.43 -19.75 -1.31
N ASP A 161 -19.19 -19.33 -2.30
CA ASP A 161 -19.14 -19.90 -3.65
C ASP A 161 -18.17 -19.06 -4.49
N PHE A 162 -17.00 -19.62 -4.79
CA PHE A 162 -16.01 -18.94 -5.63
C PHE A 162 -16.52 -18.82 -7.06
N PRO A 163 -16.36 -17.65 -7.71
CA PRO A 163 -16.73 -17.44 -9.10
C PRO A 163 -16.01 -18.43 -10.03
N SER A 164 -16.66 -18.81 -11.12
CA SER A 164 -16.07 -19.77 -12.09
C SER A 164 -14.86 -19.22 -12.85
N ASP A 165 -14.66 -17.90 -12.84
CA ASP A 165 -13.54 -17.14 -13.41
C ASP A 165 -12.51 -16.67 -12.37
N TYR A 166 -12.55 -17.27 -11.18
CA TYR A 166 -11.60 -16.94 -10.12
C TYR A 166 -10.17 -17.31 -10.56
N ALA A 167 -9.20 -16.45 -10.19
CA ALA A 167 -7.81 -16.55 -10.65
C ALA A 167 -7.11 -17.86 -10.28
N ASP A 168 -7.50 -18.47 -9.15
CA ASP A 168 -7.02 -19.81 -8.77
C ASP A 168 -7.98 -20.87 -9.32
N GLU A 169 -7.55 -21.57 -10.36
CA GLU A 169 -8.32 -22.63 -11.03
C GLU A 169 -8.75 -23.75 -10.07
N THR A 170 -8.01 -23.95 -8.97
CA THR A 170 -8.34 -24.99 -7.97
C THR A 170 -9.54 -24.60 -7.12
N LEU A 171 -9.85 -23.31 -7.00
CA LEU A 171 -10.95 -22.75 -6.23
C LEU A 171 -12.10 -22.28 -7.13
N ALA A 172 -11.83 -22.03 -8.43
CA ALA A 172 -12.84 -21.56 -9.38
C ALA A 172 -14.07 -22.46 -9.41
N GLY A 173 -15.26 -21.87 -9.21
CA GLY A 173 -16.54 -22.57 -9.19
C GLY A 173 -16.73 -23.55 -8.01
N GLN A 174 -15.93 -23.45 -6.95
CA GLN A 174 -16.00 -24.35 -5.79
C GLN A 174 -16.65 -23.68 -4.58
N GLU A 175 -17.43 -24.45 -3.83
CA GLU A 175 -17.89 -24.06 -2.49
C GLU A 175 -16.75 -24.28 -1.49
N VAL A 176 -16.44 -23.23 -0.72
CA VAL A 176 -15.46 -23.26 0.39
C VAL A 176 -16.19 -22.90 1.68
N VAL A 177 -15.90 -23.63 2.73
CA VAL A 177 -16.43 -23.35 4.07
C VAL A 177 -15.33 -22.74 4.93
N TYR A 178 -15.54 -21.50 5.36
CA TYR A 178 -14.67 -20.80 6.27
C TYR A 178 -15.18 -20.89 7.71
N LYS A 179 -14.39 -21.48 8.60
CA LYS A 179 -14.63 -21.40 10.04
C LYS A 179 -13.97 -20.13 10.56
N VAL A 180 -14.77 -19.14 10.89
CA VAL A 180 -14.34 -17.79 11.31
C VAL A 180 -14.56 -17.61 12.78
N THR A 181 -13.55 -17.10 13.50
CA THR A 181 -13.63 -16.75 14.92
C THR A 181 -13.27 -15.26 15.07
N VAL A 182 -14.19 -14.47 15.63
CA VAL A 182 -13.96 -13.05 15.89
C VAL A 182 -13.08 -12.89 17.13
N GLN A 183 -11.92 -12.26 16.96
CA GLN A 183 -10.98 -11.99 18.05
C GLN A 183 -11.23 -10.64 18.70
N ASN A 184 -11.60 -9.64 17.90
CA ASN A 184 -11.91 -8.30 18.39
C ASN A 184 -12.88 -7.60 17.44
N VAL A 185 -13.65 -6.67 18.00
CA VAL A 185 -14.50 -5.73 17.25
C VAL A 185 -14.13 -4.34 17.73
N ARG A 186 -13.72 -3.48 16.82
CA ARG A 186 -13.37 -2.08 17.06
C ARG A 186 -14.28 -1.21 16.22
N ARG A 187 -14.76 -0.12 16.80
CA ARG A 187 -15.68 0.79 16.12
C ARG A 187 -15.07 2.17 16.04
N ALA A 188 -15.06 2.74 14.84
CA ALA A 188 -14.67 4.11 14.60
C ALA A 188 -15.65 5.04 15.34
N GLY A 189 -15.13 6.10 15.94
CA GLY A 189 -15.94 7.17 16.50
C GLY A 189 -16.62 8.00 15.42
N GLU A 190 -17.58 8.81 15.80
CA GLU A 190 -18.14 9.83 14.92
C GLU A 190 -17.19 11.05 14.92
N LEU A 191 -17.04 11.70 13.75
CA LEU A 191 -16.26 12.93 13.63
C LEU A 191 -17.01 14.09 14.31
N THR A 192 -16.57 14.44 15.49
CA THR A 192 -17.11 15.53 16.32
C THR A 192 -15.98 16.37 16.88
N ASP A 193 -16.26 17.61 17.30
CA ASP A 193 -15.26 18.46 17.95
C ASP A 193 -14.65 17.78 19.18
N GLU A 194 -15.44 17.00 19.93
CA GLU A 194 -14.95 16.25 21.08
C GLU A 194 -13.96 15.14 20.65
N TRP A 195 -14.25 14.45 19.54
CA TRP A 195 -13.35 13.44 19.01
C TRP A 195 -12.07 14.07 18.52
N VAL A 196 -12.16 15.20 17.79
CA VAL A 196 -11.01 15.95 17.27
C VAL A 196 -10.12 16.41 18.43
N ALA A 197 -10.67 17.05 19.45
CA ALA A 197 -9.92 17.53 20.60
C ALA A 197 -9.27 16.41 21.42
N LYS A 198 -9.86 15.20 21.42
CA LYS A 198 -9.30 14.03 22.12
C LYS A 198 -8.18 13.36 21.35
N ASN A 199 -8.25 13.30 20.02
CA ASN A 199 -7.41 12.44 19.19
C ASN A 199 -6.41 13.18 18.31
N THR A 200 -6.51 14.51 18.22
CA THR A 200 -5.67 15.37 17.38
C THR A 200 -5.21 16.61 18.17
N ASP A 201 -4.39 17.46 17.54
CA ASP A 201 -3.94 18.73 18.11
C ASP A 201 -4.90 19.89 17.80
N TYR A 202 -6.04 19.62 17.18
CA TYR A 202 -7.07 20.60 16.80
C TYR A 202 -8.23 20.58 17.77
N THR A 203 -9.07 21.63 17.72
CA THR A 203 -10.21 21.78 18.63
C THR A 203 -11.56 21.64 17.97
N THR A 204 -11.63 21.82 16.66
CA THR A 204 -12.87 21.74 15.88
C THR A 204 -12.70 20.86 14.63
N VAL A 205 -13.82 20.33 14.17
CA VAL A 205 -13.86 19.53 12.92
C VAL A 205 -13.36 20.35 11.73
N ASP A 206 -13.74 21.63 11.64
CA ASP A 206 -13.34 22.50 10.52
C ASP A 206 -11.81 22.71 10.48
N GLU A 207 -11.17 22.97 11.63
CA GLU A 207 -9.71 23.10 11.73
C GLU A 207 -9.00 21.82 11.31
N TYR A 208 -9.54 20.68 11.74
CA TYR A 208 -8.97 19.40 11.42
C TYR A 208 -9.09 19.08 9.93
N GLN A 209 -10.26 19.28 9.32
CA GLN A 209 -10.48 19.08 7.90
C GLN A 209 -9.56 19.96 7.03
N GLU A 210 -9.37 21.22 7.40
CA GLU A 210 -8.45 22.11 6.69
C GLU A 210 -7.00 21.64 6.81
N SER A 211 -6.59 21.12 7.97
CA SER A 211 -5.25 20.59 8.16
C SER A 211 -5.02 19.34 7.32
N VAL A 212 -5.98 18.41 7.27
CA VAL A 212 -5.92 17.22 6.42
C VAL A 212 -5.80 17.61 4.95
N ARG A 213 -6.60 18.59 4.49
CA ARG A 213 -6.52 19.11 3.13
C ARG A 213 -5.12 19.64 2.81
N SER A 214 -4.57 20.48 3.71
CA SER A 214 -3.24 21.07 3.54
C SER A 214 -2.15 20.00 3.47
N GLN A 215 -2.25 18.93 4.27
CA GLN A 215 -1.32 17.80 4.25
C GLN A 215 -1.39 17.04 2.93
N LEU A 216 -2.59 16.70 2.45
CA LEU A 216 -2.77 16.02 1.17
C LEU A 216 -2.24 16.84 -0.01
N GLU A 217 -2.45 18.17 0.00
CA GLU A 217 -1.89 19.06 -1.02
C GLU A 217 -0.36 19.11 -0.99
N GLU A 218 0.24 19.11 0.19
CA GLU A 218 1.70 19.09 0.35
C GLU A 218 2.28 17.75 -0.12
N GLU A 219 1.66 16.63 0.23
CA GLU A 219 2.05 15.29 -0.22
C GLU A 219 1.97 15.15 -1.74
N ALA A 220 0.88 15.64 -2.33
CA ALA A 220 0.69 15.65 -3.79
C ALA A 220 1.78 16.50 -4.50
N LYS A 221 2.12 17.68 -3.96
CA LYS A 221 3.20 18.53 -4.48
C LYS A 221 4.57 17.85 -4.35
N ASN A 222 4.86 17.23 -3.21
CA ASN A 222 6.13 16.54 -2.96
C ASN A 222 6.30 15.32 -3.86
N SER A 223 5.24 14.55 -4.05
CA SER A 223 5.22 13.40 -4.96
C SER A 223 5.51 13.83 -6.39
N ALA A 224 4.89 14.92 -6.84
CA ALA A 224 5.12 15.48 -8.16
C ALA A 224 6.55 16.00 -8.37
N GLN A 225 7.17 16.58 -7.33
CA GLN A 225 8.56 17.05 -7.38
C GLN A 225 9.58 15.91 -7.35
N GLY A 226 9.28 14.79 -6.70
CA GLY A 226 10.15 13.62 -6.62
C GLY A 226 10.47 12.99 -7.96
N PHE A 227 9.60 13.11 -8.95
CA PHE A 227 9.81 12.63 -10.32
C PHE A 227 10.76 13.50 -11.15
N CYS A 228 11.09 14.71 -10.71
CA CYS A 228 11.94 15.65 -11.46
C CYS A 228 13.44 15.60 -11.10
N ASN A 229 13.85 14.77 -10.16
CA ASN A 229 15.22 14.70 -9.65
C ASN A 229 16.02 13.45 -10.12
N PHE A 230 15.78 12.98 -11.35
CA PHE A 230 16.59 11.94 -12.00
C PHE A 230 17.36 12.48 -13.19
#